data_19f0d6f6adb43dc74d12e9a34a10100e
#
_entry.id   19f0d6f6adb43dc74d12e9a34a10100e
#
_cell.length_a   1.000
_cell.length_b   1.000
_cell.length_c   1.000
_cell.angle_alpha   90.00
_cell.angle_beta   90.00
_cell.angle_gamma   90.00
#
_symmetry.space_group_name_H-M   'P 1'
#
loop_
_entity.id
_entity.type
_entity.pdbx_description
1 polymer ?
#
loop_
_entity_poly.entity_id
_entity_poly.type
_entity_poly.pdbx_seq_one_letter_code
_entity_poly.pdbx_strand_id
1 'polypeptide(L)'
;ENNKKRYPIKDNSLKKLQRECVVLDDDIRWLVALISDTGTRLSEIVGLLVDDIVLDAEQPHINLTKHPHRRLKTNASERIIPLVGYSLWAAKRIKDNATDRFCFSRYCSEANCNSNSASAAINKWIKTIVGPDAVIHGLRHGFRDRLRAVEAPVDMIDQLGGWSLRSVGQAYGDGYPLDLLDRWMEKIVITE
;
A
#
# COMPACT_ATOMS: atom_id res chain seq x y z
N GLU A 1 -13.98 -20.63 -14.25
CA GLU A 1 -12.80 -19.86 -13.78
C GLU A 1 -12.69 -20.02 -12.27
N ASN A 2 -11.63 -20.74 -11.84
CA ASN A 2 -11.33 -20.94 -10.42
C ASN A 2 -10.90 -19.60 -9.79
N ASN A 3 -11.85 -18.86 -9.27
CA ASN A 3 -11.56 -17.67 -8.46
C ASN A 3 -10.95 -18.15 -7.13
N LYS A 4 -9.62 -18.36 -7.12
CA LYS A 4 -8.90 -18.71 -5.89
C LYS A 4 -9.20 -17.63 -4.85
N LYS A 5 -9.89 -18.02 -3.78
CA LYS A 5 -10.23 -17.15 -2.65
C LYS A 5 -8.94 -16.58 -2.08
N ARG A 6 -8.83 -15.24 -2.06
CA ARG A 6 -7.68 -14.55 -1.49
C ARG A 6 -7.98 -14.23 -0.04
N TYR A 7 -7.15 -14.75 0.86
CA TYR A 7 -7.32 -14.59 2.29
C TYR A 7 -6.56 -13.35 2.80
N PRO A 8 -7.08 -12.63 3.80
CA PRO A 8 -6.35 -11.55 4.46
C PRO A 8 -5.12 -12.11 5.20
N ILE A 9 -4.02 -11.38 5.16
CA ILE A 9 -2.87 -11.63 6.03
C ILE A 9 -3.21 -11.04 7.40
N LYS A 10 -3.33 -11.92 8.40
CA LYS A 10 -3.72 -11.56 9.77
C LYS A 10 -2.55 -10.98 10.56
N ASP A 11 -2.85 -10.30 11.67
CA ASP A 11 -1.89 -9.51 12.46
C ASP A 11 -0.62 -10.27 12.86
N ASN A 12 -0.71 -11.51 13.35
CA ASN A 12 0.48 -12.29 13.71
C ASN A 12 1.40 -12.56 12.52
N SER A 13 0.82 -12.92 11.38
CA SER A 13 1.58 -13.15 10.14
C SER A 13 2.10 -11.83 9.56
N LEU A 14 1.32 -10.76 9.67
CA LEU A 14 1.70 -9.43 9.25
C LEU A 14 2.90 -8.92 10.05
N LYS A 15 2.86 -9.05 11.38
CA LYS A 15 3.96 -8.69 12.28
C LYS A 15 5.26 -9.39 11.88
N LYS A 16 5.20 -10.70 11.65
CA LYS A 16 6.36 -11.48 11.17
C LYS A 16 6.86 -10.99 9.83
N LEU A 17 5.96 -10.77 8.87
CA LEU A 17 6.30 -10.31 7.52
C LEU A 17 6.98 -8.93 7.55
N GLN A 18 6.44 -7.99 8.33
CA GLN A 18 6.98 -6.64 8.48
C GLN A 18 8.38 -6.65 9.11
N ARG A 19 8.61 -7.48 10.13
CA ARG A 19 9.95 -7.66 10.73
C ARG A 19 10.96 -8.20 9.72
N GLU A 20 10.58 -9.19 8.93
CA GLU A 20 11.44 -9.74 7.87
C GLU A 20 11.76 -8.70 6.78
N CYS A 21 10.82 -7.78 6.49
CA CYS A 21 11.10 -6.66 5.59
C CYS A 21 12.25 -5.78 6.11
N VAL A 22 12.27 -5.49 7.40
CA VAL A 22 13.34 -4.69 8.03
C VAL A 22 14.65 -5.43 8.06
N VAL A 23 14.65 -6.72 8.36
CA VAL A 23 15.86 -7.56 8.40
C VAL A 23 16.55 -7.64 7.04
N LEU A 24 15.79 -7.84 5.97
CA LEU A 24 16.31 -7.98 4.61
C LEU A 24 16.62 -6.63 3.95
N ASP A 25 15.88 -5.60 4.25
CA ASP A 25 16.10 -4.19 3.91
C ASP A 25 16.53 -3.93 2.46
N ASP A 26 15.72 -4.37 1.49
CA ASP A 26 15.94 -4.18 0.06
C ASP A 26 14.68 -3.62 -0.64
N ASP A 27 14.80 -3.28 -1.92
CA ASP A 27 13.72 -2.66 -2.70
C ASP A 27 12.42 -3.49 -2.72
N ILE A 28 12.52 -4.81 -2.80
CA ILE A 28 11.35 -5.71 -2.79
C ILE A 28 10.67 -5.65 -1.41
N ARG A 29 11.43 -5.61 -0.32
CA ARG A 29 10.90 -5.57 1.06
C ARG A 29 10.34 -4.21 1.38
N TRP A 30 10.93 -3.13 0.88
CA TRP A 30 10.34 -1.79 0.98
C TRP A 30 8.98 -1.71 0.26
N LEU A 31 8.85 -2.34 -0.92
CA LEU A 31 7.58 -2.42 -1.64
C LEU A 31 6.51 -3.15 -0.81
N VAL A 32 6.85 -4.30 -0.23
CA VAL A 32 5.92 -5.07 0.62
C VAL A 32 5.55 -4.31 1.88
N ALA A 33 6.52 -3.72 2.56
CA ALA A 33 6.29 -2.91 3.77
C ALA A 33 5.41 -1.68 3.46
N LEU A 34 5.63 -1.03 2.32
CA LEU A 34 4.82 0.11 1.89
C LEU A 34 3.35 -0.28 1.71
N ILE A 35 3.08 -1.41 1.09
CA ILE A 35 1.70 -1.93 0.91
C ILE A 35 1.10 -2.37 2.23
N SER A 36 1.88 -2.88 3.16
CA SER A 36 1.41 -3.48 4.41
C SER A 36 0.61 -2.50 5.28
N ASP A 37 0.99 -1.24 5.32
CA ASP A 37 0.32 -0.18 6.11
C ASP A 37 -0.34 0.91 5.26
N THR A 38 -0.46 0.72 3.95
CA THR A 38 -1.25 1.60 3.06
C THR A 38 -2.45 0.90 2.41
N GLY A 39 -2.44 -0.42 2.36
CA GLY A 39 -3.49 -1.22 1.73
C GLY A 39 -3.65 -0.99 0.23
N THR A 40 -2.66 -0.41 -0.43
CA THR A 40 -2.66 -0.12 -1.87
C THR A 40 -2.63 -1.38 -2.73
N ARG A 41 -2.94 -1.24 -4.02
CA ARG A 41 -2.72 -2.32 -4.99
C ARG A 41 -1.25 -2.37 -5.36
N LEU A 42 -0.76 -3.58 -5.65
CA LEU A 42 0.63 -3.77 -6.09
C LEU A 42 0.97 -2.90 -7.31
N SER A 43 0.09 -2.86 -8.31
CA SER A 43 0.30 -2.06 -9.53
C SER A 43 0.33 -0.54 -9.27
N GLU A 44 -0.34 -0.08 -8.22
CA GLU A 44 -0.29 1.32 -7.81
C GLU A 44 1.10 1.69 -7.28
N ILE A 45 1.67 0.82 -6.45
CA ILE A 45 2.96 1.05 -5.80
C ILE A 45 4.15 0.78 -6.72
N VAL A 46 4.10 -0.27 -7.53
CA VAL A 46 5.19 -0.57 -8.48
C VAL A 46 5.51 0.62 -9.39
N GLY A 47 4.48 1.36 -9.81
CA GLY A 47 4.63 2.53 -10.68
C GLY A 47 4.80 3.86 -9.95
N LEU A 48 5.10 3.85 -8.66
CA LEU A 48 5.26 5.06 -7.87
C LEU A 48 6.54 5.80 -8.27
N LEU A 49 6.44 7.12 -8.37
CA LEU A 49 7.61 7.99 -8.52
C LEU A 49 8.11 8.44 -7.13
N VAL A 50 9.40 8.72 -7.04
CA VAL A 50 10.02 9.22 -5.81
C VAL A 50 9.35 10.53 -5.35
N ASP A 51 8.94 11.38 -6.29
CA ASP A 51 8.26 12.65 -6.02
C ASP A 51 6.80 12.47 -5.55
N ASP A 52 6.20 11.31 -5.77
CA ASP A 52 4.87 10.97 -5.22
C ASP A 52 4.93 10.77 -3.69
N ILE A 53 6.12 10.54 -3.13
CA ILE A 53 6.34 10.37 -1.69
C ILE A 53 6.70 11.73 -1.08
N VAL A 54 5.86 12.22 -0.19
CA VAL A 54 6.04 13.49 0.53
C VAL A 54 6.35 13.19 1.99
N LEU A 55 7.61 13.42 2.42
CA LEU A 55 8.07 13.15 3.79
C LEU A 55 8.21 14.42 4.64
N ASP A 56 8.34 15.57 4.01
CA ASP A 56 8.58 16.90 4.63
C ASP A 56 7.29 17.62 5.01
N ALA A 57 6.13 16.98 4.87
CA ALA A 57 4.84 17.50 5.32
C ALA A 57 4.58 17.15 6.81
N GLU A 58 3.68 17.87 7.45
CA GLU A 58 3.23 17.58 8.82
C GLU A 58 2.70 16.15 8.94
N GLN A 59 1.92 15.69 7.95
CA GLN A 59 1.55 14.29 7.79
C GLN A 59 2.25 13.73 6.54
N PRO A 60 3.31 12.91 6.69
CA PRO A 60 3.93 12.22 5.56
C PRO A 60 2.91 11.38 4.80
N HIS A 61 2.96 11.43 3.48
CA HIS A 61 1.95 10.78 2.66
C HIS A 61 2.44 10.42 1.26
N ILE A 62 1.65 9.62 0.56
CA ILE A 62 1.78 9.34 -0.87
C ILE A 62 0.70 10.12 -1.62
N ASN A 63 1.09 10.82 -2.67
CA ASN A 63 0.19 11.33 -3.71
C ASN A 63 0.05 10.26 -4.80
N LEU A 64 -1.00 9.45 -4.74
CA LEU A 64 -1.25 8.45 -5.76
C LEU A 64 -2.02 9.06 -6.92
N THR A 65 -1.29 9.44 -7.97
CA THR A 65 -1.81 10.10 -9.16
C THR A 65 -1.60 9.26 -10.42
N LYS A 66 -2.25 9.63 -11.51
CA LYS A 66 -2.01 9.00 -12.84
C LYS A 66 -0.66 9.43 -13.39
N HIS A 67 0.03 8.48 -14.00
CA HIS A 67 1.28 8.72 -14.74
C HIS A 67 1.23 8.03 -16.10
N PRO A 68 1.97 8.52 -17.13
CA PRO A 68 1.98 7.89 -18.45
C PRO A 68 2.39 6.42 -18.44
N HIS A 69 3.34 6.05 -17.59
CA HIS A 69 3.87 4.69 -17.43
C HIS A 69 3.01 3.78 -16.55
N ARG A 70 2.02 4.34 -15.81
CA ARG A 70 1.16 3.59 -14.89
C ARG A 70 -0.29 4.06 -14.95
N ARG A 71 -1.18 3.18 -15.34
CA ARG A 71 -2.63 3.41 -15.27
C ARG A 71 -3.16 3.08 -13.87
N LEU A 72 -4.10 3.87 -13.39
CA LEU A 72 -4.92 3.54 -12.23
C LEU A 72 -6.21 2.84 -12.67
N LYS A 73 -6.64 1.84 -11.90
CA LYS A 73 -7.76 0.97 -12.28
C LYS A 73 -9.10 1.71 -12.38
N THR A 74 -9.31 2.69 -11.49
CA THR A 74 -10.55 3.47 -11.38
C THR A 74 -10.21 4.92 -11.03
N ASN A 75 -11.15 5.85 -11.21
CA ASN A 75 -10.97 7.24 -10.76
C ASN A 75 -10.76 7.33 -9.24
N ALA A 76 -11.44 6.51 -8.45
CA ALA A 76 -11.26 6.43 -7.00
C ALA A 76 -9.87 5.92 -6.57
N SER A 77 -9.06 5.40 -7.50
CA SER A 77 -7.69 4.99 -7.21
C SER A 77 -6.75 6.18 -7.00
N GLU A 78 -7.06 7.34 -7.59
CA GLU A 78 -6.31 8.58 -7.40
C GLU A 78 -6.67 9.16 -6.03
N ARG A 79 -5.68 9.26 -5.14
CA ARG A 79 -5.90 9.65 -3.74
C ARG A 79 -4.61 9.97 -3.01
N ILE A 80 -4.74 10.64 -1.86
CA ILE A 80 -3.66 10.85 -0.90
C ILE A 80 -3.77 9.79 0.20
N ILE A 81 -2.65 9.17 0.57
CA ILE A 81 -2.60 8.10 1.57
C ILE A 81 -1.53 8.44 2.61
N PRO A 82 -1.88 8.58 3.90
CA PRO A 82 -0.90 8.77 4.97
C PRO A 82 0.11 7.63 5.03
N LEU A 83 1.34 7.96 5.43
CA LEU A 83 2.42 7.01 5.68
C LEU A 83 2.60 6.84 7.18
N VAL A 84 2.28 5.64 7.67
CA VAL A 84 2.39 5.26 9.09
C VAL A 84 3.17 3.96 9.25
N GLY A 85 3.69 3.67 10.44
CA GLY A 85 4.32 2.39 10.74
C GLY A 85 5.40 1.97 9.73
N TYR A 86 5.29 0.75 9.25
CA TYR A 86 6.26 0.19 8.30
C TYR A 86 6.18 0.82 6.91
N SER A 87 5.06 1.40 6.51
CA SER A 87 4.98 2.16 5.26
C SER A 87 5.80 3.45 5.32
N LEU A 88 5.84 4.13 6.46
CA LEU A 88 6.68 5.30 6.68
C LEU A 88 8.18 4.92 6.67
N TRP A 89 8.54 3.83 7.34
CA TRP A 89 9.90 3.29 7.29
C TRP A 89 10.33 2.99 5.85
N ALA A 90 9.51 2.27 5.10
CA ALA A 90 9.80 1.92 3.71
C ALA A 90 9.93 3.15 2.81
N ALA A 91 9.06 4.15 2.96
CA ALA A 91 9.11 5.39 2.20
C ALA A 91 10.42 6.16 2.43
N LYS A 92 10.91 6.21 3.67
CA LYS A 92 12.22 6.78 4.00
C LYS A 92 13.35 6.00 3.32
N ARG A 93 13.35 4.66 3.42
CA ARG A 93 14.36 3.82 2.77
C ARG A 93 14.38 4.00 1.25
N ILE A 94 13.20 4.09 0.62
CA ILE A 94 13.08 4.34 -0.82
C ILE A 94 13.70 5.69 -1.19
N LYS A 95 13.35 6.76 -0.49
CA LYS A 95 13.91 8.10 -0.77
C LYS A 95 15.41 8.17 -0.57
N ASP A 96 15.92 7.58 0.51
CA ASP A 96 17.35 7.58 0.84
C ASP A 96 18.21 6.78 -0.17
N ASN A 97 17.61 5.83 -0.87
CA ASN A 97 18.30 4.95 -1.83
C ASN A 97 17.89 5.16 -3.29
N ALA A 98 17.12 6.21 -3.58
CA ALA A 98 16.67 6.50 -4.94
C ALA A 98 17.86 6.82 -5.86
N THR A 99 17.94 6.11 -7.00
CA THR A 99 18.97 6.32 -8.04
C THR A 99 18.43 6.98 -9.29
N ASP A 100 17.12 6.98 -9.45
CA ASP A 100 16.40 7.65 -10.53
C ASP A 100 15.00 8.09 -10.05
N ARG A 101 14.11 8.50 -10.97
CA ARG A 101 12.78 9.01 -10.64
C ARG A 101 11.79 7.93 -10.16
N PHE A 102 12.05 6.64 -10.43
CA PHE A 102 11.17 5.54 -10.05
C PHE A 102 11.51 5.01 -8.66
N CYS A 103 10.50 4.75 -7.84
CA CYS A 103 10.71 4.07 -6.56
C CYS A 103 11.22 2.63 -6.75
N PHE A 104 10.83 1.99 -7.85
CA PHE A 104 11.14 0.58 -8.15
C PHE A 104 11.62 0.42 -9.60
N SER A 105 12.78 0.97 -9.92
CA SER A 105 13.39 1.00 -11.26
C SER A 105 13.53 -0.37 -11.89
N ARG A 106 13.68 -1.42 -11.06
CA ARG A 106 13.72 -2.82 -11.51
C ARG A 106 12.49 -3.22 -12.33
N TYR A 107 11.33 -2.62 -12.03
CA TYR A 107 10.04 -2.99 -12.60
C TYR A 107 9.45 -1.94 -13.50
N CYS A 108 10.02 -0.75 -13.57
CA CYS A 108 9.45 0.39 -14.29
C CYS A 108 10.42 0.98 -15.31
N SER A 109 9.86 1.46 -16.41
CA SER A 109 10.50 2.28 -17.42
C SER A 109 9.58 3.44 -17.80
N GLU A 110 10.04 4.35 -18.62
CA GLU A 110 9.22 5.45 -19.14
C GLU A 110 7.97 4.97 -19.92
N ALA A 111 8.02 3.77 -20.48
CA ALA A 111 6.92 3.22 -21.27
C ALA A 111 5.88 2.47 -20.44
N ASN A 112 6.31 1.70 -19.43
CA ASN A 112 5.41 0.85 -18.65
C ASN A 112 6.04 0.36 -17.35
N CYS A 113 5.20 -0.27 -16.51
CA CYS A 113 5.60 -0.99 -15.31
C CYS A 113 5.16 -2.45 -15.35
N ASN A 114 6.06 -3.36 -14.94
CA ASN A 114 5.82 -4.80 -14.91
C ASN A 114 5.44 -5.28 -13.50
N SER A 115 4.20 -5.04 -13.11
CA SER A 115 3.67 -5.50 -11.81
C SER A 115 3.52 -7.01 -11.71
N ASN A 116 3.41 -7.73 -12.84
CA ASN A 116 3.34 -9.20 -12.85
C ASN A 116 4.68 -9.83 -12.41
N SER A 117 5.79 -9.28 -12.88
CA SER A 117 7.13 -9.72 -12.45
C SER A 117 7.34 -9.47 -10.96
N ALA A 118 6.96 -8.28 -10.46
CA ALA A 118 7.00 -7.97 -9.04
C ALA A 118 6.12 -8.95 -8.23
N SER A 119 4.89 -9.20 -8.69
CA SER A 119 3.96 -10.14 -8.05
C SER A 119 4.54 -11.54 -7.93
N ALA A 120 5.19 -12.06 -8.97
CA ALA A 120 5.78 -13.39 -8.96
C ALA A 120 6.88 -13.52 -7.90
N ALA A 121 7.82 -12.58 -7.87
CA ALA A 121 8.93 -12.58 -6.91
C ALA A 121 8.42 -12.41 -5.46
N ILE A 122 7.54 -11.45 -5.23
CA ILE A 122 6.99 -11.15 -3.90
C ILE A 122 6.16 -12.31 -3.36
N ASN A 123 5.25 -12.88 -4.16
CA ASN A 123 4.41 -13.97 -3.70
C ASN A 123 5.21 -15.24 -3.37
N LYS A 124 6.27 -15.50 -4.13
CA LYS A 124 7.19 -16.60 -3.80
C LYS A 124 7.79 -16.42 -2.41
N TRP A 125 8.25 -15.22 -2.09
CA TRP A 125 8.83 -14.92 -0.78
C TRP A 125 7.78 -14.90 0.34
N ILE A 126 6.63 -14.22 0.17
CA ILE A 126 5.55 -14.15 1.18
C ILE A 126 5.12 -15.54 1.63
N LYS A 127 5.03 -16.50 0.70
CA LYS A 127 4.66 -17.88 1.02
C LYS A 127 5.64 -18.57 1.96
N THR A 128 6.91 -18.22 1.92
CA THR A 128 7.92 -18.78 2.84
C THR A 128 7.76 -18.26 4.28
N ILE A 129 7.17 -17.08 4.45
CA ILE A 129 7.01 -16.41 5.74
C ILE A 129 5.62 -16.68 6.35
N VAL A 130 4.57 -16.58 5.53
CA VAL A 130 3.18 -16.60 5.98
C VAL A 130 2.51 -17.97 5.75
N GLY A 131 2.79 -18.61 4.62
CA GLY A 131 2.20 -19.88 4.24
C GLY A 131 1.79 -19.97 2.76
N PRO A 132 1.47 -21.18 2.28
CA PRO A 132 1.36 -21.48 0.84
C PRO A 132 0.25 -20.73 0.11
N ASP A 133 -0.81 -20.33 0.81
CA ASP A 133 -1.95 -19.61 0.22
C ASP A 133 -1.83 -18.09 0.29
N ALA A 134 -0.78 -17.59 0.95
CA ALA A 134 -0.57 -16.15 1.12
C ALA A 134 -0.08 -15.51 -0.18
N VAL A 135 -0.66 -14.35 -0.49
CA VAL A 135 -0.28 -13.50 -1.61
C VAL A 135 -0.28 -12.03 -1.20
N ILE A 136 0.46 -11.19 -1.93
CA ILE A 136 0.57 -9.74 -1.64
C ILE A 136 -0.79 -9.04 -1.52
N HIS A 137 -1.78 -9.45 -2.30
CA HIS A 137 -3.13 -8.89 -2.22
C HIS A 137 -3.82 -9.14 -0.87
N GLY A 138 -3.39 -10.15 -0.12
CA GLY A 138 -3.85 -10.41 1.25
C GLY A 138 -3.53 -9.29 2.23
N LEU A 139 -2.48 -8.50 1.97
CA LEU A 139 -2.16 -7.30 2.76
C LEU A 139 -3.26 -6.24 2.64
N ARG A 140 -3.82 -6.07 1.44
CA ARG A 140 -4.91 -5.12 1.20
C ARG A 140 -6.21 -5.55 1.89
N HIS A 141 -6.50 -6.85 1.93
CA HIS A 141 -7.62 -7.39 2.70
C HIS A 141 -7.39 -7.20 4.21
N GLY A 142 -6.20 -7.52 4.71
CA GLY A 142 -5.83 -7.31 6.11
C GLY A 142 -5.90 -5.84 6.54
N PHE A 143 -5.46 -4.92 5.70
CA PHE A 143 -5.57 -3.47 5.94
C PHE A 143 -7.04 -3.04 6.15
N ARG A 144 -7.95 -3.51 5.28
CA ARG A 144 -9.38 -3.24 5.43
C ARG A 144 -9.94 -3.80 6.73
N ASP A 145 -9.55 -5.04 7.09
CA ASP A 145 -10.00 -5.68 8.31
C ASP A 145 -9.48 -4.97 9.57
N ARG A 146 -8.22 -4.51 9.56
CA ARG A 146 -7.66 -3.70 10.67
C ARG A 146 -8.40 -2.37 10.84
N LEU A 147 -8.73 -1.66 9.77
CA LEU A 147 -9.54 -0.44 9.85
C LEU A 147 -10.94 -0.69 10.39
N ARG A 148 -11.56 -1.80 10.02
CA ARG A 148 -12.85 -2.23 10.59
C ARG A 148 -12.73 -2.56 12.08
N ALA A 149 -11.66 -3.19 12.50
CA ALA A 149 -11.42 -3.57 13.89
C ALA A 149 -11.27 -2.35 14.83
N VAL A 150 -10.82 -1.21 14.30
CA VAL A 150 -10.77 0.07 15.04
C VAL A 150 -12.00 0.95 14.76
N GLU A 151 -13.04 0.39 14.17
CA GLU A 151 -14.33 1.06 13.91
C GLU A 151 -14.21 2.31 13.02
N ALA A 152 -13.26 2.30 12.07
CA ALA A 152 -13.14 3.39 11.10
C ALA A 152 -14.43 3.50 10.26
N PRO A 153 -14.91 4.73 9.95
CA PRO A 153 -16.05 4.94 9.08
C PRO A 153 -15.88 4.24 7.72
N VAL A 154 -16.95 3.63 7.21
CA VAL A 154 -16.88 2.82 5.96
C VAL A 154 -16.43 3.65 4.76
N ASP A 155 -16.89 4.88 4.64
CA ASP A 155 -16.52 5.81 3.56
C ASP A 155 -15.05 6.26 3.69
N MET A 156 -14.52 6.39 4.91
CA MET A 156 -13.09 6.62 5.15
C MET A 156 -12.26 5.41 4.71
N ILE A 157 -12.70 4.19 5.05
CA ILE A 157 -12.05 2.96 4.60
C ILE A 157 -12.02 2.92 3.07
N ASP A 158 -13.13 3.24 2.43
CA ASP A 158 -13.24 3.25 0.96
C ASP A 158 -12.35 4.33 0.34
N GLN A 159 -12.26 5.51 0.94
CA GLN A 159 -11.35 6.58 0.51
C GLN A 159 -9.88 6.14 0.60
N LEU A 160 -9.45 5.64 1.75
CA LEU A 160 -8.07 5.16 1.96
C LEU A 160 -7.68 4.04 0.98
N GLY A 161 -8.57 3.08 0.78
CA GLY A 161 -8.31 1.94 -0.08
C GLY A 161 -8.51 2.21 -1.57
N GLY A 162 -9.12 3.32 -1.97
CA GLY A 162 -9.52 3.57 -3.35
C GLY A 162 -10.53 2.53 -3.81
N TRP A 163 -11.49 2.17 -2.95
CA TRP A 163 -12.66 1.39 -3.32
C TRP A 163 -13.75 2.32 -3.82
N SER A 164 -14.57 1.83 -4.75
CA SER A 164 -15.70 2.61 -5.28
C SER A 164 -16.71 2.90 -4.18
N LEU A 165 -17.16 4.13 -4.11
CA LEU A 165 -18.21 4.55 -3.20
C LEU A 165 -19.53 3.79 -3.55
N ARG A 166 -20.19 3.26 -2.52
CA ARG A 166 -21.39 2.43 -2.69
C ARG A 166 -22.69 3.23 -2.73
N SER A 167 -22.67 4.51 -2.34
CA SER A 167 -23.85 5.35 -2.29
C SER A 167 -23.60 6.73 -2.89
N VAL A 168 -24.68 7.35 -3.38
CA VAL A 168 -24.66 8.73 -3.90
C VAL A 168 -24.24 9.71 -2.80
N GLY A 169 -24.66 9.50 -1.55
CA GLY A 169 -24.31 10.36 -0.42
C GLY A 169 -22.80 10.40 -0.13
N GLN A 170 -22.08 9.32 -0.40
CA GLN A 170 -20.60 9.27 -0.24
C GLN A 170 -19.86 10.04 -1.35
N ALA A 171 -20.53 10.40 -2.44
CA ALA A 171 -19.95 11.19 -3.52
C ALA A 171 -19.99 12.70 -3.27
N TYR A 172 -20.68 13.15 -2.23
CA TYR A 172 -20.76 14.56 -1.84
C TYR A 172 -19.65 14.94 -0.87
N GLY A 173 -19.02 16.10 -1.10
CA GLY A 173 -17.95 16.66 -0.28
C GLY A 173 -16.55 16.24 -0.74
N ASP A 174 -15.54 16.84 -0.09
CA ASP A 174 -14.12 16.70 -0.43
C ASP A 174 -13.46 15.47 0.22
N GLY A 175 -14.25 14.62 0.88
CA GLY A 175 -13.75 13.49 1.67
C GLY A 175 -13.15 13.90 3.00
N TYR A 176 -12.46 12.95 3.65
CA TYR A 176 -11.79 13.18 4.93
C TYR A 176 -10.45 13.89 4.73
N PRO A 177 -10.10 14.89 5.57
CA PRO A 177 -8.82 15.55 5.51
C PRO A 177 -7.67 14.63 5.94
N LEU A 178 -6.46 14.93 5.48
CA LEU A 178 -5.28 14.09 5.64
C LEU A 178 -4.93 13.82 7.12
N ASP A 179 -5.03 14.82 7.99
CA ASP A 179 -4.77 14.68 9.41
C ASP A 179 -5.74 13.70 10.11
N LEU A 180 -6.99 13.66 9.67
CA LEU A 180 -7.96 12.70 10.19
C LEU A 180 -7.70 11.29 9.67
N LEU A 181 -7.36 11.15 8.39
CA LEU A 181 -6.95 9.86 7.80
C LEU A 181 -5.71 9.30 8.52
N ASP A 182 -4.72 10.16 8.77
CA ASP A 182 -3.49 9.81 9.49
C ASP A 182 -3.79 9.28 10.90
N ARG A 183 -4.59 10.00 11.69
CA ARG A 183 -4.99 9.57 13.04
C ARG A 183 -5.68 8.21 13.08
N TRP A 184 -6.49 7.89 12.07
CA TRP A 184 -7.12 6.57 11.98
C TRP A 184 -6.14 5.49 11.54
N MET A 185 -5.24 5.79 10.63
CA MET A 185 -4.21 4.84 10.18
C MET A 185 -3.18 4.54 11.27
N GLU A 186 -2.83 5.50 12.13
CA GLU A 186 -1.97 5.25 13.30
C GLU A 186 -2.56 4.19 14.26
N LYS A 187 -3.89 4.09 14.36
CA LYS A 187 -4.55 3.08 15.20
C LYS A 187 -4.37 1.64 14.72
N ILE A 188 -4.04 1.43 13.45
CA ILE A 188 -3.88 0.10 12.87
C ILE A 188 -2.44 -0.36 12.76
N VAL A 189 -1.48 0.47 13.13
CA VAL A 189 -0.06 0.10 13.18
C VAL A 189 0.14 -0.99 14.24
N ILE A 190 0.78 -2.08 13.83
CA ILE A 190 1.10 -3.17 14.76
C ILE A 190 2.36 -2.78 15.53
N THR A 191 2.18 -2.53 16.81
CA THR A 191 3.28 -2.32 17.76
C THR A 191 3.84 -3.64 18.28
N GLU A 192 5.07 -3.62 18.78
CA GLU A 192 5.74 -4.80 19.35
C GLU A 192 5.06 -5.37 20.59
#